data_f857e0d8a9bbe128199556d483648edb
#
_entry.id   f857e0d8a9bbe128199556d483648edb
#
_cell.length_a   1.000
_cell.length_b   1.000
_cell.length_c   1.000
_cell.angle_alpha   90.00
_cell.angle_beta   90.00
_cell.angle_gamma   90.00
#
_symmetry.space_group_name_H-M   'P 1'
#
loop_
_entity.id
_entity.type
_entity.pdbx_description
1 polymer ?
#
loop_
_entity_poly.entity_id
_entity_poly.type
_entity_poly.pdbx_seq_one_letter_code
_entity_poly.pdbx_strand_id
1 'polypeptide(L)'
;MAIKRYDATKDNTITNAFKNDLITRGTGSNMGLSDILEVFSIYGQASVQGTGSEAGDLTQELTRFIVQFPVSGSSAGEIKADRTSGDIPQSGSVKFYLRLFNAKHGHTL
;
A
#
# COMPACT_ATOMS: atom_id res chain seq x y z
N MET A 1 -26.65 16.26 -0.01
CA MET A 1 -25.58 15.32 0.39
C MET A 1 -24.24 15.94 0.03
N ALA A 2 -23.38 16.11 1.00
CA ALA A 2 -22.05 16.64 0.77
C ALA A 2 -21.03 15.52 0.61
N ILE A 3 -20.08 15.70 -0.29
CA ILE A 3 -18.97 14.78 -0.50
C ILE A 3 -17.68 15.54 -0.23
N LYS A 4 -16.87 15.04 0.70
CA LYS A 4 -15.52 15.51 0.93
C LYS A 4 -14.53 14.52 0.32
N ARG A 5 -13.45 15.04 -0.24
CA ARG A 5 -12.36 14.26 -0.82
C ARG A 5 -11.07 14.56 -0.08
N TYR A 6 -10.31 13.53 0.14
CA TYR A 6 -8.99 13.62 0.75
C TYR A 6 -8.01 12.82 -0.09
N ASP A 7 -6.87 13.41 -0.37
CA ASP A 7 -5.80 12.73 -1.07
C ASP A 7 -4.86 12.06 -0.08
N ALA A 8 -4.32 10.92 -0.47
CA ALA A 8 -3.30 10.26 0.31
C ALA A 8 -2.06 11.16 0.41
N THR A 9 -1.51 11.27 1.60
CA THR A 9 -0.34 12.10 1.87
C THR A 9 0.96 11.30 1.80
N LYS A 10 0.88 10.01 2.05
CA LYS A 10 2.02 9.09 1.98
C LYS A 10 1.53 7.74 1.50
N ASP A 11 2.39 7.06 0.79
CA ASP A 11 2.14 5.71 0.33
C ASP A 11 3.43 4.91 0.25
N ASN A 12 3.31 3.60 0.30
CA ASN A 12 4.44 2.71 0.12
C ASN A 12 3.94 1.32 -0.28
N THR A 13 4.76 0.63 -1.07
CA THR A 13 4.59 -0.78 -1.36
C THR A 13 5.51 -1.60 -0.48
N ILE A 14 4.99 -2.62 0.16
CA ILE A 14 5.74 -3.53 1.02
C ILE A 14 5.81 -4.87 0.32
N THR A 15 7.00 -5.44 0.25
CA THR A 15 7.23 -6.74 -0.36
C THR A 15 8.06 -7.64 0.55
N ASN A 16 7.86 -8.94 0.42
CA ASN A 16 8.67 -9.97 1.07
C ASN A 16 9.67 -10.63 0.10
N ALA A 17 10.04 -9.92 -0.96
CA ALA A 17 10.95 -10.41 -1.99
C ALA A 17 12.28 -10.92 -1.42
N PHE A 18 12.85 -11.91 -2.08
CA PHE A 18 14.17 -12.43 -1.76
C PHE A 18 15.27 -11.50 -2.30
N LYS A 19 16.42 -11.51 -1.62
CA LYS A 19 17.65 -10.97 -2.18
C LYS A 19 18.20 -11.91 -3.26
N ASN A 20 19.21 -11.46 -3.97
CA ASN A 20 19.83 -12.24 -5.04
C ASN A 20 20.39 -13.59 -4.59
N ASP A 21 20.64 -13.75 -3.29
CA ASP A 21 21.11 -15.00 -2.72
C ASP A 21 20.01 -16.09 -2.66
N LEU A 22 18.75 -15.72 -2.82
CA LEU A 22 17.60 -16.61 -2.67
C LEU A 22 17.54 -17.34 -1.32
N ILE A 23 18.17 -16.75 -0.30
CA ILE A 23 18.18 -17.25 1.08
C ILE A 23 17.50 -16.26 2.00
N THR A 24 17.78 -14.97 1.79
CA THR A 24 17.41 -13.89 2.71
C THR A 24 16.27 -13.07 2.13
N ARG A 25 15.22 -12.85 2.92
CA ARG A 25 14.16 -11.89 2.56
C ARG A 25 14.72 -10.46 2.64
N GLY A 26 14.36 -9.64 1.68
CA GLY A 26 14.73 -8.23 1.68
C GLY A 26 13.98 -7.48 2.78
N THR A 27 14.71 -6.80 3.66
CA THR A 27 14.13 -6.01 4.74
C THR A 27 14.33 -4.51 4.57
N GLY A 28 15.22 -4.12 3.66
CA GLY A 28 15.55 -2.71 3.41
C GLY A 28 14.90 -2.11 2.16
N SER A 29 14.00 -2.83 1.52
CA SER A 29 13.35 -2.34 0.31
C SER A 29 12.35 -1.24 0.66
N ASN A 30 12.60 -0.02 0.19
CA ASN A 30 11.71 1.11 0.38
C ASN A 30 11.24 1.62 -0.98
N MET A 31 9.97 1.49 -1.25
CA MET A 31 9.33 1.90 -2.50
C MET A 31 8.52 3.19 -2.36
N GLY A 32 8.72 3.93 -1.26
CA GLY A 32 7.94 5.15 -0.95
C GLY A 32 8.15 6.32 -1.90
N LEU A 33 9.20 6.28 -2.73
CA LEU A 33 9.45 7.28 -3.77
C LEU A 33 8.87 6.91 -5.12
N SER A 34 8.27 5.73 -5.25
CA SER A 34 7.62 5.32 -6.48
C SER A 34 6.32 6.11 -6.71
N ASP A 35 6.11 6.54 -7.94
CA ASP A 35 4.87 7.22 -8.33
C ASP A 35 3.67 6.28 -8.43
N ILE A 36 3.92 4.98 -8.41
CA ILE A 36 2.92 3.95 -8.59
C ILE A 36 2.99 2.97 -7.44
N LEU A 37 1.84 2.64 -6.87
CA LEU A 37 1.69 1.53 -5.95
C LEU A 37 1.51 0.23 -6.72
N GLU A 38 2.28 -0.77 -6.37
CA GLU A 38 2.23 -2.07 -7.04
C GLU A 38 1.70 -3.14 -6.09
N VAL A 39 0.75 -3.92 -6.58
CA VAL A 39 0.27 -5.13 -5.90
C VAL A 39 0.49 -6.29 -6.84
N PHE A 40 1.37 -7.18 -6.46
CA PHE A 40 1.69 -8.35 -7.26
C PHE A 40 1.96 -9.57 -6.40
N SER A 41 1.86 -10.73 -7.04
CA SER A 41 2.30 -12.02 -6.48
C SER A 41 3.16 -12.70 -7.55
N ILE A 42 4.35 -13.08 -7.16
CA ILE A 42 5.28 -13.80 -8.02
C ILE A 42 5.55 -15.16 -7.40
N TYR A 43 5.43 -16.21 -8.21
CA TYR A 43 5.62 -17.57 -7.75
C TYR A 43 6.44 -18.36 -8.76
N GLY A 44 7.32 -19.23 -8.26
CA GLY A 44 8.02 -20.19 -9.08
C GLY A 44 9.16 -19.63 -9.92
N GLN A 45 9.70 -18.47 -9.55
CA GLN A 45 10.83 -17.86 -10.28
C GLN A 45 12.12 -18.67 -10.13
N ALA A 46 12.37 -19.22 -8.95
CA ALA A 46 13.54 -19.99 -8.63
C ALA A 46 13.27 -20.85 -7.39
N SER A 47 14.17 -21.74 -7.04
CA SER A 47 14.12 -22.48 -5.78
C SER A 47 14.85 -21.69 -4.70
N VAL A 48 14.30 -21.67 -3.49
CA VAL A 48 14.91 -21.06 -2.32
C VAL A 48 16.17 -21.86 -1.99
N GLN A 49 17.28 -21.16 -1.83
CA GLN A 49 18.59 -21.71 -1.52
C GLN A 49 18.84 -21.77 -0.01
N GLY A 50 19.85 -22.52 0.40
CA GLY A 50 20.28 -22.59 1.80
C GLY A 50 19.63 -23.72 2.57
N THR A 51 19.61 -23.56 3.90
CA THR A 51 19.06 -24.55 4.84
C THR A 51 18.00 -23.86 5.70
N GLY A 52 16.84 -24.39 5.75
CA GLY A 52 15.73 -23.85 6.50
C GLY A 52 14.42 -24.45 6.06
N SER A 53 13.34 -24.05 6.66
CA SER A 53 12.02 -24.61 6.35
C SER A 53 11.55 -24.35 4.92
N GLU A 54 12.06 -23.27 4.30
CA GLU A 54 11.70 -22.92 2.92
C GLU A 54 12.67 -23.47 1.88
N ALA A 55 13.82 -24.05 2.31
CA ALA A 55 14.85 -24.51 1.40
C ALA A 55 14.32 -25.57 0.43
N GLY A 56 14.55 -25.37 -0.86
CA GLY A 56 14.06 -26.25 -1.92
C GLY A 56 12.65 -25.93 -2.42
N ASP A 57 11.89 -25.14 -1.70
CA ASP A 57 10.59 -24.67 -2.16
C ASP A 57 10.74 -23.65 -3.29
N LEU A 58 9.70 -23.52 -4.09
CA LEU A 58 9.69 -22.46 -5.11
C LEU A 58 9.48 -21.09 -4.44
N THR A 59 10.16 -20.09 -4.97
CA THR A 59 10.02 -18.73 -4.46
C THR A 59 8.57 -18.27 -4.57
N GLN A 60 8.10 -17.62 -3.52
CA GLN A 60 6.82 -16.92 -3.51
C GLN A 60 7.06 -15.52 -2.95
N GLU A 61 6.73 -14.51 -3.75
CA GLU A 61 6.89 -13.11 -3.39
C GLU A 61 5.54 -12.41 -3.47
N LEU A 62 5.20 -11.73 -2.40
CA LEU A 62 3.93 -11.04 -2.25
C LEU A 62 4.19 -9.56 -1.99
N THR A 63 3.27 -8.73 -2.42
CA THR A 63 3.28 -7.31 -2.09
C THR A 63 1.99 -6.89 -1.42
N ARG A 64 2.12 -5.84 -0.63
CA ARG A 64 1.01 -5.08 -0.06
C ARG A 64 1.33 -3.61 -0.21
N PHE A 65 0.32 -2.79 -0.26
CA PHE A 65 0.53 -1.35 -0.17
C PHE A 65 -0.13 -0.79 1.09
N ILE A 66 0.45 0.30 1.57
CA ILE A 66 -0.12 1.10 2.64
C ILE A 66 -0.24 2.55 2.17
N VAL A 67 -1.29 3.20 2.58
CA VAL A 67 -1.52 4.62 2.29
C VAL A 67 -1.92 5.34 3.57
N GLN A 68 -1.53 6.59 3.65
CA GLN A 68 -1.90 7.46 4.76
C GLN A 68 -2.71 8.63 4.23
N PHE A 69 -3.83 8.89 4.87
CA PHE A 69 -4.67 10.06 4.61
C PHE A 69 -4.53 11.09 5.74
N PRO A 70 -4.87 12.37 5.50
CA PRO A 70 -4.74 13.43 6.51
C PRO A 70 -5.86 13.31 7.55
N VAL A 71 -5.69 12.45 8.55
CA VAL A 71 -6.75 12.09 9.52
C VAL A 71 -6.73 12.98 10.75
N SER A 72 -5.58 13.18 11.38
CA SER A 72 -5.48 13.60 12.79
C SER A 72 -5.09 15.06 13.00
N GLY A 73 -4.75 15.78 11.96
CA GLY A 73 -4.34 17.18 12.09
C GLY A 73 -5.50 18.11 12.40
N SER A 74 -5.16 19.33 12.77
CA SER A 74 -6.12 20.39 13.13
C SER A 74 -6.31 21.43 12.03
N SER A 75 -5.57 21.31 10.93
CA SER A 75 -5.66 22.24 9.81
C SER A 75 -6.85 21.95 8.94
N ALA A 76 -7.39 22.99 8.29
CA ALA A 76 -8.47 22.82 7.32
C ALA A 76 -8.04 21.85 6.21
N GLY A 77 -8.95 20.98 5.81
CA GLY A 77 -8.65 19.91 4.84
C GLY A 77 -8.20 18.60 5.45
N GLU A 78 -8.16 18.51 6.77
CA GLU A 78 -7.92 17.26 7.48
C GLU A 78 -9.22 16.70 8.06
N ILE A 79 -9.32 15.39 8.10
CA ILE A 79 -10.58 14.71 8.45
C ILE A 79 -11.06 15.07 9.84
N LYS A 80 -10.16 15.11 10.82
CA LYS A 80 -10.49 15.48 12.20
C LYS A 80 -11.00 16.92 12.29
N ALA A 81 -10.31 17.85 11.62
CA ALA A 81 -10.70 19.26 11.61
C ALA A 81 -12.06 19.45 10.93
N ASP A 82 -12.30 18.80 9.81
CA ASP A 82 -13.57 18.89 9.08
C ASP A 82 -14.72 18.28 9.90
N ARG A 83 -14.45 17.25 10.67
CA ARG A 83 -15.44 16.69 11.60
C ARG A 83 -15.74 17.64 12.75
N THR A 84 -14.73 18.31 13.28
CA THR A 84 -14.91 19.29 14.35
C THR A 84 -15.69 20.54 13.86
N SER A 85 -15.44 20.98 12.65
CA SER A 85 -16.13 22.14 12.07
C SER A 85 -17.55 21.84 11.62
N GLY A 86 -17.92 20.56 11.49
CA GLY A 86 -19.22 20.14 10.99
C GLY A 86 -19.30 19.92 9.49
N ASP A 87 -18.21 20.11 8.74
CA ASP A 87 -18.14 19.78 7.31
C ASP A 87 -18.37 18.29 7.07
N ILE A 88 -17.95 17.47 8.04
CA ILE A 88 -18.34 16.07 8.15
C ILE A 88 -19.23 15.95 9.39
N PRO A 89 -20.41 15.29 9.29
CA PRO A 89 -21.27 15.08 10.46
C PRO A 89 -20.54 14.40 11.62
N GLN A 90 -20.71 14.93 12.82
CA GLN A 90 -20.13 14.36 14.02
C GLN A 90 -20.86 13.09 14.49
N SER A 91 -22.10 12.95 14.06
CA SER A 91 -22.94 11.80 14.38
C SER A 91 -23.77 11.43 13.17
N GLY A 92 -24.30 10.22 13.17
CA GLY A 92 -25.11 9.72 12.07
C GLY A 92 -24.31 8.88 11.08
N SER A 93 -24.87 8.69 9.89
CA SER A 93 -24.29 7.81 8.88
C SER A 93 -23.29 8.57 8.02
N VAL A 94 -22.02 8.26 8.20
CA VAL A 94 -20.93 8.72 7.33
C VAL A 94 -20.35 7.49 6.63
N LYS A 95 -20.25 7.55 5.30
CA LYS A 95 -19.68 6.47 4.49
C LYS A 95 -18.34 6.90 3.96
N PHE A 96 -17.37 6.00 4.04
CA PHE A 96 -16.01 6.20 3.53
C PHE A 96 -15.81 5.32 2.31
N TYR A 97 -15.25 5.92 1.26
CA TYR A 97 -14.94 5.22 0.01
C TYR A 97 -13.48 5.44 -0.32
N LEU A 98 -12.78 4.35 -0.61
CA LEU A 98 -11.42 4.41 -1.14
C LEU A 98 -11.52 4.45 -2.68
N ARG A 99 -10.97 5.49 -3.29
CA ARG A 99 -10.86 5.60 -4.75
C ARG A 99 -9.45 5.24 -5.19
N LEU A 100 -9.36 4.28 -6.08
CA LEU A 100 -8.12 3.84 -6.70
C LEU A 100 -8.24 3.97 -8.21
N PHE A 101 -7.14 4.31 -8.86
CA PHE A 101 -7.05 4.37 -10.30
C PHE A 101 -5.97 3.40 -10.77
N ASN A 102 -6.23 2.70 -11.86
CA ASN A 102 -5.20 1.92 -12.52
C ASN A 102 -4.18 2.87 -13.14
N ALA A 103 -2.90 2.64 -12.81
CA ALA A 103 -1.84 3.34 -13.48
C ALA A 103 -1.75 2.87 -14.93
N LYS A 104 -1.41 3.80 -15.83
CA LYS A 104 -1.17 3.46 -17.23
C LYS A 104 0.14 2.68 -17.34
N HIS A 105 0.09 1.51 -17.94
CA HIS A 105 1.25 0.65 -18.12
C HIS A 105 1.26 0.02 -19.51
N GLY A 106 2.42 -0.47 -19.93
CA GLY A 106 2.61 -1.10 -21.23
C GLY A 106 2.34 -2.61 -21.25
N HIS A 107 1.86 -3.19 -20.16
CA HIS A 107 1.55 -4.61 -20.10
C HIS A 107 0.14 -4.89 -20.62
N THR A 108 0.03 -5.95 -21.41
CA THR A 108 -1.27 -6.49 -21.83
C THR A 108 -1.67 -7.57 -20.82
N LEU A 109 -2.84 -7.43 -20.27
CA LEU A 109 -3.40 -8.41 -19.37
C LEU A 109 -4.34 -9.37 -20.12
#